data_5bf7086921bea0a9bac0b98f170cae6e
#
_entry.id   5bf7086921bea0a9bac0b98f170cae6e
#
_cell.length_a   1.000
_cell.length_b   1.000
_cell.length_c   1.000
_cell.angle_alpha   90.00
_cell.angle_beta   90.00
_cell.angle_gamma   90.00
#
_symmetry.space_group_name_H-M   'P 1'
#
loop_
_entity.id
_entity.type
_entity.pdbx_description
1 polymer ?
#
loop_
_entity_poly.entity_id
_entity_poly.type
_entity_poly.pdbx_seq_one_letter_code
_entity_poly.pdbx_strand_id
1 'polypeptide(L)'
;MVVFRIISALLGYLFGLFPTGVLYGNAHHVDIRSKGSGNTGTTNSLRVLGWKAGVIVFLGDCLKAVAAMVIIWFVAKDRYPDTVKLLELYAGFGAVLGHNFPFYMKFKGGKGIASSVGIIFTFDWRMVPICAILFFASVVPTGFMSLGSLGILSGFFVQTIVFGQMGWLKTAYEIVHRDWSSDVCSSDLILTALAFWQHRTNIKRLATGTENKFRPAKK
;
A
#
# COMPACT_ATOMS: atom_id res chain seq x y z
N MET A 1 13.72 -15.55 -14.78
CA MET A 1 13.36 -14.27 -14.11
C MET A 1 11.90 -13.85 -14.36
N VAL A 2 11.44 -13.69 -15.62
CA VAL A 2 10.04 -13.23 -15.91
C VAL A 2 8.99 -14.11 -15.22
N VAL A 3 9.10 -15.42 -15.30
CA VAL A 3 8.16 -16.36 -14.66
C VAL A 3 8.08 -16.14 -13.15
N PHE A 4 9.20 -15.92 -12.46
CA PHE A 4 9.21 -15.67 -11.02
C PHE A 4 8.60 -14.30 -10.65
N ARG A 5 8.77 -13.26 -11.48
CA ARG A 5 8.07 -11.96 -11.30
C ARG A 5 6.56 -12.16 -11.37
N ILE A 6 6.08 -12.93 -12.36
CA ILE A 6 4.65 -13.25 -12.53
C ILE A 6 4.13 -14.04 -11.33
N ILE A 7 4.85 -15.10 -10.90
CA ILE A 7 4.46 -15.90 -9.73
C ILE A 7 4.39 -15.03 -8.47
N SER A 8 5.38 -14.17 -8.25
CA SER A 8 5.40 -13.24 -7.10
C SER A 8 4.19 -12.32 -7.12
N ALA A 9 3.87 -11.72 -8.28
CA ALA A 9 2.72 -10.84 -8.42
C ALA A 9 1.38 -11.59 -8.21
N LEU A 10 1.25 -12.81 -8.74
CA LEU A 10 0.05 -13.64 -8.55
C LEU A 10 -0.12 -14.06 -7.09
N LEU A 11 0.96 -14.49 -6.42
CA LEU A 11 0.92 -14.79 -4.99
C LEU A 11 0.47 -13.57 -4.20
N GLY A 12 1.08 -12.42 -4.46
CA GLY A 12 0.68 -11.16 -3.84
C GLY A 12 -0.79 -10.84 -4.08
N TYR A 13 -1.27 -10.97 -5.31
CA TYR A 13 -2.66 -10.74 -5.65
C TYR A 13 -3.62 -11.61 -4.82
N LEU A 14 -3.31 -12.90 -4.65
CA LEU A 14 -4.09 -13.81 -3.82
C LEU A 14 -4.16 -13.34 -2.36
N PHE A 15 -3.04 -12.92 -1.77
CA PHE A 15 -3.03 -12.33 -0.43
C PHE A 15 -3.83 -11.03 -0.38
N GLY A 16 -3.73 -10.21 -1.41
CA GLY A 16 -4.49 -8.96 -1.54
C GLY A 16 -6.01 -9.14 -1.54
N LEU A 17 -6.50 -10.28 -2.01
CA LEU A 17 -7.92 -10.60 -2.08
C LEU A 17 -8.63 -10.60 -0.72
N PHE A 18 -7.93 -10.68 0.41
CA PHE A 18 -8.55 -10.61 1.73
C PHE A 18 -8.95 -9.15 2.07
N PRO A 19 -10.27 -8.82 2.04
CA PRO A 19 -10.75 -7.46 2.28
C PRO A 19 -11.01 -7.29 3.78
N THR A 20 -9.98 -7.02 4.57
CA THR A 20 -10.07 -6.97 6.05
C THR A 20 -11.23 -6.10 6.54
N GLY A 21 -11.46 -4.94 5.89
CA GLY A 21 -12.57 -4.06 6.28
C GLY A 21 -13.95 -4.64 6.02
N VAL A 22 -14.13 -5.42 4.94
CA VAL A 22 -15.41 -6.10 4.66
C VAL A 22 -15.61 -7.25 5.65
N LEU A 23 -14.58 -8.04 5.90
CA LEU A 23 -14.64 -9.16 6.86
C LEU A 23 -14.97 -8.65 8.28
N TYR A 24 -14.28 -7.60 8.71
CA TYR A 24 -14.54 -6.98 10.00
C TYR A 24 -15.95 -6.37 10.08
N GLY A 25 -16.38 -5.67 9.02
CA GLY A 25 -17.74 -5.11 8.94
C GLY A 25 -18.80 -6.20 9.04
N ASN A 26 -18.66 -7.28 8.26
CA ASN A 26 -19.61 -8.41 8.28
C ASN A 26 -19.68 -9.08 9.67
N ALA A 27 -18.54 -9.25 10.35
CA ALA A 27 -18.50 -9.78 11.70
C ALA A 27 -19.24 -8.89 12.73
N HIS A 28 -19.46 -7.62 12.40
CA HIS A 28 -20.22 -6.65 13.20
C HIS A 28 -21.58 -6.30 12.58
N HIS A 29 -22.08 -7.12 11.66
CA HIS A 29 -23.36 -6.93 10.95
C HIS A 29 -23.49 -5.57 10.23
N VAL A 30 -22.38 -5.03 9.72
CA VAL A 30 -22.32 -3.76 9.00
C VAL A 30 -21.68 -3.94 7.62
N ASP A 31 -22.43 -3.69 6.55
CA ASP A 31 -21.82 -3.56 5.21
C ASP A 31 -21.13 -2.20 5.11
N ILE A 32 -19.79 -2.21 5.22
CA ILE A 32 -18.97 -1.00 5.16
C ILE A 32 -19.02 -0.29 3.80
N ARG A 33 -19.40 -1.03 2.74
CA ARG A 33 -19.50 -0.50 1.36
C ARG A 33 -20.74 0.38 1.17
N SER A 34 -21.75 0.21 2.02
CA SER A 34 -23.00 1.00 1.99
C SER A 34 -22.94 2.24 2.89
N LYS A 35 -21.85 2.43 3.68
CA LYS A 35 -21.73 3.49 4.68
C LYS A 35 -20.48 4.33 4.49
N GLY A 36 -20.54 5.57 4.98
CA GLY A 36 -19.43 6.51 4.92
C GLY A 36 -19.02 6.86 3.50
N SER A 37 -17.76 6.55 3.12
CA SER A 37 -17.25 6.75 1.75
C SER A 37 -17.50 5.57 0.83
N GLY A 38 -18.06 4.47 1.33
CA GLY A 38 -18.22 3.22 0.59
C GLY A 38 -16.92 2.45 0.33
N ASN A 39 -15.77 2.95 0.78
CA ASN A 39 -14.47 2.29 0.59
C ASN A 39 -14.25 1.21 1.65
N THR A 40 -13.61 0.10 1.27
CA THR A 40 -13.38 -1.06 2.14
C THR A 40 -12.17 -0.91 3.08
N GLY A 41 -11.41 0.20 2.97
CA GLY A 41 -10.14 0.36 3.70
C GLY A 41 -10.27 1.02 5.06
N THR A 42 -9.12 1.19 5.70
CA THR A 42 -8.89 1.70 7.06
C THR A 42 -9.69 2.96 7.41
N THR A 43 -9.59 4.01 6.57
CA THR A 43 -10.21 5.32 6.87
C THR A 43 -11.73 5.23 6.95
N ASN A 44 -12.36 4.43 6.10
CA ASN A 44 -13.81 4.24 6.16
C ASN A 44 -14.21 3.35 7.33
N SER A 45 -13.45 2.30 7.62
CA SER A 45 -13.66 1.45 8.81
C SER A 45 -13.59 2.26 10.10
N LEU A 46 -12.59 3.14 10.22
CA LEU A 46 -12.43 4.04 11.34
C LEU A 46 -13.61 5.03 11.49
N ARG A 47 -14.12 5.54 10.34
CA ARG A 47 -15.26 6.46 10.32
C ARG A 47 -16.58 5.80 10.70
N VAL A 48 -16.81 4.57 10.25
CA VAL A 48 -18.10 3.87 10.38
C VAL A 48 -18.18 3.04 11.66
N LEU A 49 -17.08 2.36 12.01
CA LEU A 49 -17.03 1.36 13.09
C LEU A 49 -16.11 1.78 14.26
N GLY A 50 -15.48 2.94 14.16
CA GLY A 50 -14.64 3.51 15.21
C GLY A 50 -13.18 3.06 15.15
N TRP A 51 -12.37 3.51 16.12
CA TRP A 51 -10.92 3.41 16.08
C TRP A 51 -10.39 1.96 16.12
N LYS A 52 -11.05 1.08 16.88
CA LYS A 52 -10.67 -0.36 16.94
C LYS A 52 -10.74 -1.01 15.57
N ALA A 53 -11.85 -0.78 14.85
CA ALA A 53 -12.00 -1.25 13.47
C ALA A 53 -10.93 -0.69 12.54
N GLY A 54 -10.66 0.62 12.66
CA GLY A 54 -9.60 1.26 11.88
C GLY A 54 -8.24 0.60 12.07
N VAL A 55 -7.82 0.36 13.32
CA VAL A 55 -6.54 -0.28 13.64
C VAL A 55 -6.48 -1.72 13.11
N ILE A 56 -7.53 -2.52 13.36
CA ILE A 56 -7.56 -3.92 12.90
C ILE A 56 -7.51 -4.00 11.38
N VAL A 57 -8.27 -3.16 10.69
CA VAL A 57 -8.27 -3.12 9.22
C VAL A 57 -6.93 -2.62 8.67
N PHE A 58 -6.34 -1.61 9.30
CA PHE A 58 -5.00 -1.14 8.93
C PHE A 58 -3.96 -2.25 9.05
N LEU A 59 -3.89 -2.90 10.21
CA LEU A 59 -2.92 -3.98 10.45
C LEU A 59 -3.16 -5.16 9.53
N GLY A 60 -4.40 -5.60 9.34
CA GLY A 60 -4.71 -6.71 8.45
C GLY A 60 -4.35 -6.42 6.99
N ASP A 61 -4.60 -5.19 6.52
CA ASP A 61 -4.23 -4.78 5.16
C ASP A 61 -2.71 -4.56 4.99
N CYS A 62 -1.98 -4.16 6.04
CA CYS A 62 -0.51 -4.13 6.04
C CYS A 62 0.06 -5.56 6.03
N LEU A 63 -0.39 -6.40 6.97
CA LEU A 63 0.19 -7.71 7.20
C LEU A 63 0.00 -8.65 6.01
N LYS A 64 -1.08 -8.55 5.24
CA LYS A 64 -1.24 -9.37 4.04
C LYS A 64 -0.18 -9.07 2.97
N ALA A 65 0.24 -7.81 2.82
CA ALA A 65 1.31 -7.45 1.91
C ALA A 65 2.67 -7.91 2.45
N VAL A 66 2.93 -7.69 3.74
CA VAL A 66 4.13 -8.20 4.43
C VAL A 66 4.23 -9.71 4.27
N ALA A 67 3.16 -10.46 4.52
CA ALA A 67 3.15 -11.92 4.42
C ALA A 67 3.49 -12.39 3.00
N ALA A 68 2.91 -11.79 1.97
CA ALA A 68 3.23 -12.12 0.59
C ALA A 68 4.71 -11.88 0.26
N MET A 69 5.26 -10.74 0.69
CA MET A 69 6.66 -10.38 0.46
C MET A 69 7.60 -11.32 1.20
N VAL A 70 7.33 -11.60 2.47
CA VAL A 70 8.14 -12.51 3.31
C VAL A 70 8.16 -13.93 2.74
N ILE A 71 7.02 -14.44 2.26
CA ILE A 71 6.97 -15.75 1.60
C ILE A 71 7.87 -15.77 0.37
N ILE A 72 7.80 -14.75 -0.48
CA ILE A 72 8.67 -14.66 -1.66
C ILE A 72 10.14 -14.56 -1.26
N TRP A 73 10.46 -13.80 -0.21
CA TRP A 73 11.83 -13.77 0.31
C TRP A 73 12.33 -15.16 0.68
N PHE A 74 11.57 -15.94 1.47
CA PHE A 74 11.97 -17.31 1.85
C PHE A 74 12.13 -18.25 0.66
N VAL A 75 11.29 -18.12 -0.35
CA VAL A 75 11.33 -18.99 -1.56
C VAL A 75 12.46 -18.60 -2.50
N ALA A 76 12.80 -17.32 -2.58
CA ALA A 76 13.67 -16.80 -3.62
C ALA A 76 15.09 -16.42 -3.16
N LYS A 77 15.32 -16.20 -1.86
CA LYS A 77 16.59 -15.66 -1.32
C LYS A 77 17.83 -16.47 -1.70
N ASP A 78 17.73 -17.81 -1.70
CA ASP A 78 18.86 -18.67 -1.97
C ASP A 78 19.09 -18.88 -3.48
N ARG A 79 18.02 -18.80 -4.27
CA ARG A 79 18.07 -19.02 -5.73
C ARG A 79 18.29 -17.74 -6.54
N TYR A 80 17.84 -16.61 -6.02
CA TYR A 80 17.88 -15.30 -6.68
C TYR A 80 18.32 -14.19 -5.70
N PRO A 81 19.48 -14.33 -5.03
CA PRO A 81 19.90 -13.42 -3.97
C PRO A 81 19.95 -11.96 -4.45
N ASP A 82 20.43 -11.74 -5.69
CA ASP A 82 20.59 -10.40 -6.24
C ASP A 82 19.26 -9.74 -6.67
N THR A 83 18.19 -10.51 -6.83
CA THR A 83 16.91 -10.00 -7.34
C THR A 83 15.73 -10.26 -6.41
N VAL A 84 15.99 -10.83 -5.24
CA VAL A 84 14.94 -11.17 -4.26
C VAL A 84 14.12 -9.95 -3.85
N LYS A 85 14.76 -8.80 -3.62
CA LYS A 85 14.07 -7.55 -3.28
C LYS A 85 13.10 -7.07 -4.37
N LEU A 86 13.49 -7.26 -5.64
CA LEU A 86 12.60 -6.96 -6.75
C LEU A 86 11.41 -7.94 -6.78
N LEU A 87 11.63 -9.23 -6.53
CA LEU A 87 10.55 -10.22 -6.46
C LEU A 87 9.59 -9.94 -5.29
N GLU A 88 10.11 -9.50 -4.13
CA GLU A 88 9.31 -9.02 -3.01
C GLU A 88 8.42 -7.84 -3.42
N LEU A 89 8.96 -6.85 -4.15
CA LEU A 89 8.17 -5.71 -4.65
C LEU A 89 7.05 -6.16 -5.59
N TYR A 90 7.29 -7.14 -6.48
CA TYR A 90 6.24 -7.72 -7.32
C TYR A 90 5.14 -8.38 -6.49
N ALA A 91 5.50 -9.07 -5.40
CA ALA A 91 4.51 -9.63 -4.47
C ALA A 91 3.73 -8.55 -3.74
N GLY A 92 4.40 -7.52 -3.23
CA GLY A 92 3.77 -6.36 -2.61
C GLY A 92 2.81 -5.65 -3.56
N PHE A 93 3.25 -5.37 -4.79
CA PHE A 93 2.42 -4.78 -5.84
C PHE A 93 1.20 -5.65 -6.15
N GLY A 94 1.38 -6.97 -6.28
CA GLY A 94 0.29 -7.93 -6.41
C GLY A 94 -0.72 -7.80 -5.28
N ALA A 95 -0.25 -7.68 -4.02
CA ALA A 95 -1.12 -7.52 -2.87
C ALA A 95 -1.95 -6.21 -2.91
N VAL A 96 -1.35 -5.12 -3.40
CA VAL A 96 -2.09 -3.87 -3.63
C VAL A 96 -3.13 -4.03 -4.74
N LEU A 97 -2.78 -4.69 -5.85
CA LEU A 97 -3.73 -4.97 -6.94
C LEU A 97 -4.91 -5.84 -6.46
N GLY A 98 -4.64 -6.91 -5.70
CA GLY A 98 -5.68 -7.77 -5.14
C GLY A 98 -6.59 -7.02 -4.16
N HIS A 99 -6.02 -6.12 -3.35
CA HIS A 99 -6.80 -5.26 -2.46
C HIS A 99 -7.65 -4.23 -3.22
N ASN A 100 -7.14 -3.64 -4.29
CA ASN A 100 -7.84 -2.61 -5.06
C ASN A 100 -8.88 -3.21 -6.00
N PHE A 101 -8.59 -4.37 -6.59
CA PHE A 101 -9.37 -4.99 -7.64
C PHE A 101 -9.66 -6.47 -7.37
N PRO A 102 -10.30 -6.82 -6.24
CA PRO A 102 -10.67 -8.20 -5.97
C PRO A 102 -11.74 -8.66 -6.99
N PHE A 103 -11.43 -9.74 -7.74
CA PHE A 103 -12.28 -10.19 -8.86
C PHE A 103 -13.70 -10.55 -8.40
N TYR A 104 -13.83 -11.20 -7.25
CA TYR A 104 -15.13 -11.63 -6.69
C TYR A 104 -15.97 -10.45 -6.13
N MET A 105 -15.36 -9.25 -5.96
CA MET A 105 -16.07 -8.01 -5.61
C MET A 105 -16.29 -7.09 -6.83
N LYS A 106 -16.36 -7.67 -8.03
CA LYS A 106 -16.51 -6.92 -9.30
C LYS A 106 -15.41 -5.85 -9.45
N PHE A 107 -14.19 -6.16 -9.03
CA PHE A 107 -13.02 -5.28 -9.06
C PHE A 107 -13.19 -3.95 -8.29
N LYS A 108 -14.05 -3.93 -7.27
CA LYS A 108 -14.33 -2.75 -6.42
C LYS A 108 -13.84 -2.99 -5.00
N GLY A 109 -12.57 -2.76 -4.74
CA GLY A 109 -11.92 -2.91 -3.44
C GLY A 109 -11.57 -1.57 -2.77
N GLY A 110 -10.47 -1.57 -2.03
CA GLY A 110 -9.92 -0.40 -1.36
C GLY A 110 -9.01 0.44 -2.25
N LYS A 111 -8.13 1.23 -1.63
CA LYS A 111 -7.16 2.09 -2.32
C LYS A 111 -5.71 1.63 -2.16
N GLY A 112 -5.47 0.60 -1.37
CA GLY A 112 -4.17 -0.03 -1.22
C GLY A 112 -3.18 0.67 -0.29
N ILE A 113 -3.54 1.78 0.36
CA ILE A 113 -2.58 2.57 1.16
C ILE A 113 -2.01 1.78 2.33
N ALA A 114 -2.85 1.07 3.10
CA ALA A 114 -2.37 0.25 4.21
C ALA A 114 -1.46 -0.89 3.72
N SER A 115 -1.82 -1.54 2.61
CA SER A 115 -0.96 -2.55 1.97
C SER A 115 0.37 -1.95 1.48
N SER A 116 0.34 -0.73 0.94
CA SER A 116 1.57 -0.01 0.55
C SER A 116 2.45 0.34 1.75
N VAL A 117 1.87 0.68 2.90
CA VAL A 117 2.66 0.86 4.15
C VAL A 117 3.36 -0.45 4.54
N GLY A 118 2.69 -1.59 4.38
CA GLY A 118 3.30 -2.91 4.57
C GLY A 118 4.47 -3.15 3.60
N ILE A 119 4.34 -2.74 2.33
CA ILE A 119 5.44 -2.80 1.35
C ILE A 119 6.62 -1.95 1.82
N ILE A 120 6.39 -0.68 2.17
CA ILE A 120 7.43 0.26 2.59
C ILE A 120 8.21 -0.31 3.78
N PHE A 121 7.50 -0.83 4.79
CA PHE A 121 8.10 -1.43 5.98
C PHE A 121 8.97 -2.65 5.65
N THR A 122 8.50 -3.53 4.78
CA THR A 122 9.22 -4.76 4.39
C THR A 122 10.38 -4.46 3.45
N PHE A 123 10.21 -3.50 2.56
CA PHE A 123 11.23 -3.10 1.59
C PHE A 123 12.42 -2.44 2.28
N ASP A 124 12.17 -1.37 3.05
CA ASP A 124 13.16 -0.69 3.89
C ASP A 124 12.47 0.09 5.01
N TRP A 125 12.55 -0.42 6.24
CA TRP A 125 11.94 0.21 7.41
C TRP A 125 12.42 1.65 7.67
N ARG A 126 13.61 2.03 7.19
CA ARG A 126 14.18 3.39 7.31
C ARG A 126 13.35 4.44 6.57
N MET A 127 12.57 4.02 5.59
CA MET A 127 11.67 4.89 4.84
C MET A 127 10.38 5.23 5.61
N VAL A 128 10.01 4.41 6.58
CA VAL A 128 8.76 4.55 7.34
C VAL A 128 8.67 5.88 8.10
N PRO A 129 9.70 6.35 8.84
CA PRO A 129 9.63 7.61 9.57
C PRO A 129 9.34 8.81 8.66
N ILE A 130 9.99 8.88 7.50
CA ILE A 130 9.78 10.00 6.56
C ILE A 130 8.35 9.95 5.99
N CYS A 131 7.87 8.77 5.60
CA CYS A 131 6.50 8.58 5.15
C CYS A 131 5.48 8.95 6.23
N ALA A 132 5.74 8.59 7.50
CA ALA A 132 4.90 8.96 8.62
C ALA A 132 4.87 10.49 8.85
N ILE A 133 6.03 11.14 8.79
CA ILE A 133 6.12 12.62 8.88
C ILE A 133 5.29 13.26 7.78
N LEU A 134 5.44 12.83 6.53
CA LEU A 134 4.67 13.37 5.40
C LEU A 134 3.15 13.17 5.58
N PHE A 135 2.76 12.00 6.09
CA PHE A 135 1.37 11.71 6.41
C PHE A 135 0.83 12.66 7.48
N PHE A 136 1.46 12.72 8.65
CA PHE A 136 0.98 13.52 9.76
C PHE A 136 1.07 15.02 9.50
N ALA A 137 2.14 15.49 8.84
CA ALA A 137 2.28 16.90 8.43
C ALA A 137 1.18 17.32 7.44
N SER A 138 0.64 16.39 6.67
CA SER A 138 -0.49 16.65 5.76
C SER A 138 -1.84 16.55 6.47
N VAL A 139 -2.04 15.50 7.27
CA VAL A 139 -3.35 15.17 7.85
C VAL A 139 -3.69 16.04 9.06
N VAL A 140 -2.72 16.31 9.94
CA VAL A 140 -2.99 17.05 11.20
C VAL A 140 -3.51 18.46 10.93
N PRO A 141 -2.89 19.29 10.07
CA PRO A 141 -3.39 20.65 9.84
C PRO A 141 -4.63 20.70 8.94
N THR A 142 -4.80 19.73 8.01
CA THR A 142 -5.86 19.81 7.00
C THR A 142 -7.09 18.96 7.33
N GLY A 143 -6.90 17.87 8.07
CA GLY A 143 -7.93 16.84 8.31
C GLY A 143 -8.17 15.93 7.10
N PHE A 144 -7.39 16.02 6.03
CA PHE A 144 -7.62 15.25 4.79
C PHE A 144 -6.74 13.99 4.74
N MET A 145 -7.33 12.84 5.04
CA MET A 145 -6.66 11.53 4.97
C MET A 145 -6.14 11.20 3.56
N SER A 146 -6.82 11.68 2.53
CA SER A 146 -6.40 11.49 1.13
C SER A 146 -5.08 12.20 0.82
N LEU A 147 -4.88 13.40 1.37
CA LEU A 147 -3.63 14.15 1.18
C LEU A 147 -2.45 13.42 1.83
N GLY A 148 -2.62 12.94 3.06
CA GLY A 148 -1.60 12.14 3.74
C GLY A 148 -1.29 10.83 2.99
N SER A 149 -2.32 10.18 2.44
CA SER A 149 -2.14 8.96 1.64
C SER A 149 -1.29 9.19 0.40
N LEU A 150 -1.53 10.29 -0.32
CA LEU A 150 -0.71 10.67 -1.48
C LEU A 150 0.71 11.06 -1.05
N GLY A 151 0.85 11.73 0.11
CA GLY A 151 2.15 12.06 0.70
C GLY A 151 3.01 10.84 0.99
N ILE A 152 2.43 9.76 1.55
CA ILE A 152 3.15 8.50 1.79
C ILE A 152 3.74 7.94 0.49
N LEU A 153 2.94 7.80 -0.56
CA LEU A 153 3.38 7.15 -1.81
C LEU A 153 4.36 8.02 -2.59
N SER A 154 4.11 9.33 -2.63
CA SER A 154 5.07 10.28 -3.23
C SER A 154 6.39 10.28 -2.46
N GLY A 155 6.32 10.27 -1.12
CA GLY A 155 7.50 10.18 -0.27
C GLY A 155 8.27 8.87 -0.45
N PHE A 156 7.58 7.74 -0.56
CA PHE A 156 8.20 6.46 -0.86
C PHE A 156 8.93 6.49 -2.20
N PHE A 157 8.27 6.95 -3.27
CA PHE A 157 8.86 7.06 -4.60
C PHE A 157 10.13 7.93 -4.61
N VAL A 158 10.07 9.12 -3.99
CA VAL A 158 11.23 10.02 -3.90
C VAL A 158 12.37 9.38 -3.10
N GLN A 159 12.05 8.74 -1.98
CA GLN A 159 13.07 8.06 -1.15
C GLN A 159 13.72 6.89 -1.91
N THR A 160 12.96 6.13 -2.69
CA THR A 160 13.51 5.04 -3.50
C THR A 160 14.55 5.56 -4.50
N ILE A 161 14.27 6.68 -5.15
CA ILE A 161 15.22 7.33 -6.06
C ILE A 161 16.45 7.81 -5.29
N VAL A 162 16.24 8.61 -4.23
CA VAL A 162 17.33 9.24 -3.47
C VAL A 162 18.22 8.19 -2.80
N PHE A 163 17.63 7.23 -2.10
CA PHE A 163 18.38 6.20 -1.41
C PHE A 163 19.08 5.23 -2.37
N GLY A 164 18.46 4.99 -3.54
CA GLY A 164 19.10 4.26 -4.64
C GLY A 164 20.35 4.96 -5.16
N GLN A 165 20.26 6.27 -5.43
CA GLN A 165 21.41 7.07 -5.88
C GLN A 165 22.51 7.24 -4.82
N MET A 166 22.13 7.37 -3.55
CA MET A 166 23.08 7.45 -2.44
C MET A 166 23.72 6.10 -2.09
N GLY A 167 23.30 5.02 -2.72
CA GLY A 167 23.79 3.68 -2.42
C GLY A 167 23.32 3.12 -1.06
N TRP A 168 22.36 3.74 -0.41
CA TRP A 168 21.80 3.27 0.87
C TRP A 168 20.92 2.04 0.74
N LEU A 169 20.37 1.80 -0.44
CA LEU A 169 19.65 0.56 -0.78
C LEU A 169 20.60 -0.57 -1.16
N LYS A 170 21.90 -0.38 -0.95
CA LYS A 170 22.99 -1.31 -1.27
C LYS A 170 23.06 -2.53 -0.34
N THR A 171 22.00 -3.25 -0.10
CA THR A 171 22.09 -4.55 0.55
C THR A 171 21.86 -5.64 -0.48
N ALA A 172 22.93 -6.31 -0.92
CA ALA A 172 22.98 -7.40 -1.88
C ALA A 172 22.92 -7.03 -3.39
N TYR A 173 22.91 -5.77 -3.78
CA TYR A 173 22.65 -5.34 -5.15
C TYR A 173 23.85 -4.71 -5.90
N GLU A 174 24.98 -4.51 -5.24
CA GLU A 174 26.15 -3.88 -5.87
C GLU A 174 26.85 -4.76 -6.93
N ILE A 175 26.50 -6.03 -7.02
CA ILE A 175 27.25 -7.00 -7.85
C ILE A 175 26.65 -7.18 -9.24
N VAL A 176 25.38 -6.83 -9.48
CA VAL A 176 24.70 -7.14 -10.75
C VAL A 176 23.96 -5.94 -11.35
N HIS A 177 24.66 -5.16 -12.14
CA HIS A 177 24.16 -4.31 -13.21
C HIS A 177 23.48 -2.95 -12.89
N ARG A 178 23.85 -1.96 -13.71
CA ARG A 178 23.28 -0.61 -13.88
C ARG A 178 21.74 -0.54 -14.03
N ASP A 179 21.04 -1.65 -14.18
CA ASP A 179 19.61 -1.70 -14.52
C ASP A 179 18.68 -1.80 -13.32
N TRP A 180 19.20 -2.06 -12.11
CA TRP A 180 18.36 -2.19 -10.91
C TRP A 180 17.54 -0.96 -10.57
N SER A 181 18.14 0.21 -10.68
CA SER A 181 17.47 1.46 -10.35
C SER A 181 16.24 1.71 -11.22
N SER A 182 16.25 1.26 -12.48
CA SER A 182 15.13 1.44 -13.40
C SER A 182 13.95 0.53 -13.08
N ASP A 183 14.17 -0.75 -12.76
CA ASP A 183 13.10 -1.72 -12.48
C ASP A 183 12.38 -1.43 -11.16
N VAL A 184 13.13 -1.08 -10.09
CA VAL A 184 12.55 -0.72 -8.79
C VAL A 184 11.83 0.63 -8.87
N CYS A 185 12.46 1.65 -9.43
CA CYS A 185 11.84 2.96 -9.62
C CYS A 185 10.60 2.88 -10.51
N SER A 186 10.61 2.03 -11.55
CA SER A 186 9.43 1.80 -12.38
C SER A 186 8.29 1.15 -11.62
N SER A 187 8.58 0.17 -10.75
CA SER A 187 7.58 -0.48 -9.91
C SER A 187 6.95 0.50 -8.93
N ASP A 188 7.76 1.34 -8.27
CA ASP A 188 7.28 2.38 -7.35
C ASP A 188 6.50 3.49 -8.08
N LEU A 189 6.94 3.86 -9.29
CA LEU A 189 6.21 4.82 -10.11
C LEU A 189 4.82 4.29 -10.47
N ILE A 190 4.71 3.01 -10.86
CA ILE A 190 3.43 2.37 -11.15
C ILE A 190 2.54 2.34 -9.90
N LEU A 191 3.10 2.00 -8.73
CA LEU A 191 2.38 1.97 -7.46
C LEU A 191 1.86 3.37 -7.10
N THR A 192 2.70 4.38 -7.25
CA THR A 192 2.35 5.78 -6.99
C THR A 192 1.29 6.27 -7.98
N ALA A 193 1.44 5.99 -9.27
CA ALA A 193 0.46 6.35 -10.29
C ALA A 193 -0.89 5.67 -10.04
N LEU A 194 -0.89 4.40 -9.65
CA LEU A 194 -2.09 3.67 -9.27
C LEU A 194 -2.78 4.32 -8.06
N ALA A 195 -2.03 4.75 -7.05
CA ALA A 195 -2.59 5.44 -5.89
C ALA A 195 -3.22 6.79 -6.26
N PHE A 196 -2.57 7.58 -7.11
CA PHE A 196 -3.15 8.82 -7.62
C PHE A 196 -4.44 8.55 -8.41
N TRP A 197 -4.45 7.53 -9.26
CA TRP A 197 -5.65 7.12 -9.97
C TRP A 197 -6.78 6.67 -9.02
N GLN A 198 -6.47 5.89 -7.99
CA GLN A 198 -7.44 5.49 -6.96
C GLN A 198 -7.96 6.68 -6.13
N HIS A 199 -7.19 7.75 -6.04
CA HIS A 199 -7.56 8.98 -5.34
C HIS A 199 -8.13 10.07 -6.27
N ARG A 200 -8.37 9.82 -7.56
CA ARG A 200 -8.84 10.83 -8.52
C ARG A 200 -10.09 11.60 -8.08
N THR A 201 -11.03 10.91 -7.42
CA THR A 201 -12.23 11.56 -6.86
C THR A 201 -11.91 12.42 -5.65
N ASN A 202 -10.94 12.01 -4.82
CA ASN A 202 -10.47 12.81 -3.69
C ASN A 202 -9.68 14.03 -4.18
N ILE A 203 -8.82 13.86 -5.18
CA ILE A 203 -8.06 14.96 -5.81
C ILE A 203 -9.01 16.01 -6.37
N LYS A 204 -10.07 15.58 -7.08
CA LYS A 204 -11.10 16.50 -7.57
C LYS A 204 -11.76 17.24 -6.42
N ARG A 205 -12.15 16.55 -5.34
CA ARG A 205 -12.75 17.18 -4.14
C ARG A 205 -11.80 18.12 -3.41
N LEU A 206 -10.51 17.78 -3.33
CA LEU A 206 -9.48 18.67 -2.77
C LEU A 206 -9.38 19.96 -3.59
N ALA A 207 -9.34 19.85 -4.92
CA ALA A 207 -9.27 21.01 -5.83
C ALA A 207 -10.52 21.91 -5.77
N THR A 208 -11.70 21.33 -5.49
CA THR A 208 -12.95 22.06 -5.37
C THR A 208 -13.32 22.47 -3.93
N GLY A 209 -12.44 22.20 -2.95
CA GLY A 209 -12.69 22.51 -1.53
C GLY A 209 -13.80 21.65 -0.87
N THR A 210 -14.23 20.57 -1.50
CA THR A 210 -15.33 19.71 -1.06
C THR A 210 -14.86 18.36 -0.47
N GLU A 211 -13.57 18.20 -0.19
CA GLU A 211 -13.04 16.96 0.39
C GLU A 211 -13.52 16.77 1.83
N ASN A 212 -13.88 15.55 2.16
CA ASN A 212 -14.35 15.17 3.47
C ASN A 212 -13.21 15.19 4.49
N LYS A 213 -13.29 16.09 5.47
CA LYS A 213 -12.39 16.05 6.63
C LYS A 213 -12.59 14.77 7.42
N PHE A 214 -11.49 14.28 7.95
CA PHE A 214 -11.53 13.14 8.86
C PHE A 214 -12.26 13.55 10.15
N ARG A 215 -13.37 12.87 10.44
CA ARG A 215 -14.07 12.93 11.73
C ARG A 215 -14.27 11.49 12.19
N PRO A 216 -13.66 11.08 13.30
CA PRO A 216 -13.93 9.76 13.86
C PRO A 216 -15.39 9.65 14.30
N ALA A 217 -15.93 8.42 14.32
CA ALA A 217 -17.27 8.19 14.88
C ALA A 217 -17.31 8.75 16.32
N LYS A 218 -18.32 9.55 16.60
CA LYS A 218 -18.65 9.89 17.99
C LYS A 218 -19.05 8.60 18.69
N LYS A 219 -18.47 8.36 19.87
CA LYS A 219 -18.88 7.26 20.75
C LYS A 219 -20.32 7.45 21.20
#